data_780e1bda8dadd39c4e602a0dbca646f8
#
_entry.id   780e1bda8dadd39c4e602a0dbca646f8
#
_cell.length_a   1.000
_cell.length_b   1.000
_cell.length_c   1.000
_cell.angle_alpha   90.00
_cell.angle_beta   90.00
_cell.angle_gamma   90.00
#
_symmetry.space_group_name_H-M   'P 1'
#
loop_
_entity.id
_entity.type
_entity.pdbx_description
1 polymer ?
#
loop_
_entity_poly.entity_id
_entity_poly.type
_entity_poly.pdbx_seq_one_letter_code
_entity_poly.pdbx_strand_id
1 'polypeptide(L)'
;MELKGKVALITGGGTGLGRSIALQLAREGTHIIINYSKSQEEAEHTAQEVQALGVRGIPLKADVSIPSEGEKMIKLVEKEFGRLDILVNNAGTTKYVAFSDLEGLEEEDFIRLFKTNSMSNFFLSRAAASLMNRGGGGCIINTVSIAGIRPAGSSIAYCMSKAAQIHLTKCLAVALAPTIRVNGVAPGLLLTRWASGFSEERIKAMENNALLKKTPSVEETASTYIYLARNDSITGQIIVVDAGTTI
;
A
#
# COMPACT_ATOMS: atom_id res chain seq x y z
N MET A 1 -18.14 -4.54 -1.13
CA MET A 1 -18.81 -4.27 0.19
C MET A 1 -19.27 -2.81 0.26
N GLU A 2 -20.25 -2.50 1.10
CA GLU A 2 -20.55 -1.12 1.49
C GLU A 2 -19.46 -0.60 2.43
N LEU A 3 -19.02 0.66 2.24
CA LEU A 3 -17.87 1.21 2.97
C LEU A 3 -18.25 2.00 4.22
N LYS A 4 -19.48 2.49 4.31
CA LYS A 4 -19.97 3.27 5.45
C LYS A 4 -19.94 2.46 6.74
N GLY A 5 -19.31 3.01 7.78
CA GLY A 5 -19.15 2.36 9.09
C GLY A 5 -18.12 1.23 9.13
N LYS A 6 -17.39 0.99 8.03
CA LYS A 6 -16.28 0.03 7.98
C LYS A 6 -15.02 0.61 8.60
N VAL A 7 -14.05 -0.25 8.87
CA VAL A 7 -12.77 0.10 9.49
C VAL A 7 -11.62 -0.29 8.55
N ALA A 8 -10.78 0.68 8.20
CA ALA A 8 -9.61 0.49 7.37
C ALA A 8 -8.32 0.80 8.12
N LEU A 9 -7.33 -0.09 8.00
CA LEU A 9 -5.95 0.14 8.42
C LEU A 9 -5.09 0.38 7.18
N ILE A 10 -4.39 1.52 7.15
CA ILE A 10 -3.54 1.91 6.02
C ILE A 10 -2.11 2.08 6.53
N THR A 11 -1.20 1.20 6.10
CA THR A 11 0.21 1.33 6.45
C THR A 11 0.87 2.44 5.61
N GLY A 12 1.70 3.28 6.27
CA GLY A 12 2.24 4.47 5.62
C GLY A 12 1.12 5.46 5.21
N GLY A 13 0.04 5.54 6.00
CA GLY A 13 -1.17 6.29 5.68
C GLY A 13 -1.09 7.80 5.84
N GLY A 14 0.02 8.33 6.40
CA GLY A 14 0.15 9.76 6.69
C GLY A 14 0.57 10.63 5.51
N THR A 15 1.02 10.07 4.39
CA THR A 15 1.58 10.85 3.27
C THR A 15 1.27 10.24 1.91
N GLY A 16 1.40 11.05 0.86
CA GLY A 16 1.34 10.60 -0.54
C GLY A 16 0.13 9.74 -0.83
N LEU A 17 0.36 8.57 -1.44
CA LEU A 17 -0.72 7.65 -1.82
C LEU A 17 -1.51 7.16 -0.61
N GLY A 18 -0.84 6.80 0.49
CA GLY A 18 -1.51 6.32 1.71
C GLY A 18 -2.49 7.35 2.28
N ARG A 19 -2.10 8.65 2.33
CA ARG A 19 -2.99 9.75 2.74
C ARG A 19 -4.18 9.89 1.79
N SER A 20 -3.94 9.86 0.48
CA SER A 20 -5.04 9.97 -0.50
C SER A 20 -6.05 8.83 -0.37
N ILE A 21 -5.58 7.59 -0.17
CA ILE A 21 -6.44 6.43 0.11
C ILE A 21 -7.25 6.66 1.39
N ALA A 22 -6.59 7.13 2.48
CA ALA A 22 -7.24 7.40 3.76
C ALA A 22 -8.40 8.40 3.61
N LEU A 23 -8.15 9.52 2.94
CA LEU A 23 -9.17 10.56 2.73
C LEU A 23 -10.30 10.10 1.82
N GLN A 24 -10.02 9.33 0.77
CA GLN A 24 -11.07 8.83 -0.11
C GLN A 24 -11.95 7.79 0.61
N LEU A 25 -11.38 6.86 1.37
CA LEU A 25 -12.16 5.93 2.19
C LEU A 25 -12.97 6.65 3.29
N ALA A 26 -12.39 7.70 3.90
CA ALA A 26 -13.09 8.51 4.90
C ALA A 26 -14.32 9.23 4.34
N ARG A 27 -14.22 9.77 3.11
CA ARG A 27 -15.38 10.38 2.40
C ARG A 27 -16.50 9.37 2.14
N GLU A 28 -16.20 8.09 2.07
CA GLU A 28 -17.17 7.01 1.96
C GLU A 28 -17.74 6.54 3.31
N GLY A 29 -17.37 7.23 4.40
CA GLY A 29 -17.83 6.92 5.75
C GLY A 29 -17.07 5.81 6.46
N THR A 30 -15.87 5.46 5.99
CA THR A 30 -14.98 4.45 6.62
C THR A 30 -14.14 5.09 7.73
N HIS A 31 -14.03 4.43 8.89
CA HIS A 31 -13.11 4.81 9.95
C HIS A 31 -11.68 4.39 9.59
N ILE A 32 -10.71 5.26 9.84
CA ILE A 32 -9.33 5.07 9.34
C ILE A 32 -8.32 4.98 10.48
N ILE A 33 -7.50 3.93 10.45
CA ILE A 33 -6.26 3.85 11.22
C ILE A 33 -5.11 4.20 10.28
N ILE A 34 -4.37 5.25 10.62
CA ILE A 34 -3.25 5.78 9.86
C ILE A 34 -1.96 5.28 10.50
N ASN A 35 -1.39 4.19 9.99
CA ASN A 35 -0.11 3.72 10.50
C ASN A 35 1.04 4.57 9.96
N TYR A 36 2.01 4.82 10.83
CA TYR A 36 3.29 5.45 10.51
C TYR A 36 4.44 4.82 11.31
N SER A 37 5.66 4.95 10.82
CA SER A 37 6.87 4.58 11.58
C SER A 37 7.67 5.81 12.01
N LYS A 38 7.86 6.78 11.12
CA LYS A 38 8.69 7.98 11.32
C LYS A 38 7.94 9.31 11.14
N SER A 39 6.92 9.33 10.30
CA SER A 39 6.16 10.53 9.89
C SER A 39 4.99 10.79 10.83
N GLN A 40 5.27 11.12 12.10
CA GLN A 40 4.23 11.30 13.13
C GLN A 40 3.34 12.50 12.83
N GLU A 41 3.92 13.66 12.60
CA GLU A 41 3.18 14.91 12.38
C GLU A 41 2.23 14.80 11.17
N GLU A 42 2.70 14.20 10.08
CA GLU A 42 1.87 14.01 8.89
C GLU A 42 0.75 12.98 9.11
N ALA A 43 1.00 11.95 9.93
CA ALA A 43 -0.04 10.98 10.27
C ALA A 43 -1.11 11.59 11.18
N GLU A 44 -0.72 12.41 12.14
CA GLU A 44 -1.62 13.18 13.01
C GLU A 44 -2.45 14.18 12.21
N HIS A 45 -1.81 14.91 11.28
CA HIS A 45 -2.52 15.83 10.39
C HIS A 45 -3.54 15.10 9.50
N THR A 46 -3.16 13.96 8.90
CA THR A 46 -4.09 13.14 8.12
C THR A 46 -5.23 12.62 8.97
N ALA A 47 -5.00 12.25 10.24
CA ALA A 47 -6.05 11.83 11.15
C ALA A 47 -7.05 12.96 11.44
N GLN A 48 -6.57 14.19 11.60
CA GLN A 48 -7.44 15.38 11.78
C GLN A 48 -8.29 15.65 10.53
N GLU A 49 -7.70 15.53 9.33
CA GLU A 49 -8.47 15.67 8.07
C GLU A 49 -9.55 14.57 7.95
N VAL A 50 -9.23 13.34 8.32
CA VAL A 50 -10.20 12.21 8.36
C VAL A 50 -11.33 12.51 9.36
N GLN A 51 -11.01 13.02 10.54
CA GLN A 51 -11.99 13.40 11.56
C GLN A 51 -12.90 14.54 11.08
N ALA A 52 -12.37 15.50 10.34
CA ALA A 52 -13.15 16.60 9.74
C ALA A 52 -14.18 16.09 8.70
N LEU A 53 -13.99 14.90 8.14
CA LEU A 53 -14.97 14.20 7.28
C LEU A 53 -16.07 13.44 8.06
N GLY A 54 -16.08 13.54 9.39
CA GLY A 54 -17.14 12.97 10.25
C GLY A 54 -16.94 11.51 10.63
N VAL A 55 -15.76 10.94 10.41
CA VAL A 55 -15.39 9.56 10.79
C VAL A 55 -14.22 9.55 11.77
N ARG A 56 -13.98 8.41 12.45
CA ARG A 56 -12.81 8.29 13.34
C ARG A 56 -11.54 8.16 12.52
N GLY A 57 -10.53 8.99 12.81
CA GLY A 57 -9.16 8.92 12.32
C GLY A 57 -8.20 8.74 13.49
N ILE A 58 -7.40 7.67 13.50
CA ILE A 58 -6.47 7.36 14.59
C ILE A 58 -5.07 7.17 14.02
N PRO A 59 -4.08 8.02 14.37
CA PRO A 59 -2.68 7.78 14.02
C PRO A 59 -2.12 6.68 14.92
N LEU A 60 -1.36 5.73 14.34
CA LEU A 60 -0.82 4.61 15.07
C LEU A 60 0.63 4.33 14.66
N LYS A 61 1.55 4.44 15.63
CA LYS A 61 2.97 4.19 15.41
C LYS A 61 3.26 2.69 15.43
N ALA A 62 3.83 2.17 14.35
CA ALA A 62 4.42 0.83 14.28
C ALA A 62 5.35 0.72 13.07
N ASP A 63 6.46 0.01 13.21
CA ASP A 63 7.31 -0.39 12.09
C ASP A 63 6.83 -1.73 11.54
N VAL A 64 6.25 -1.71 10.34
CA VAL A 64 5.70 -2.90 9.70
C VAL A 64 6.75 -3.96 9.36
N SER A 65 8.02 -3.60 9.30
CA SER A 65 9.13 -4.54 9.08
C SER A 65 9.43 -5.43 10.30
N ILE A 66 8.82 -5.10 11.46
CA ILE A 66 8.92 -5.84 12.72
C ILE A 66 7.60 -6.57 12.99
N PRO A 67 7.51 -7.89 12.79
CA PRO A 67 6.26 -8.64 12.91
C PRO A 67 5.50 -8.44 14.23
N SER A 68 6.23 -8.36 15.36
CA SER A 68 5.61 -8.15 16.67
C SER A 68 4.96 -6.77 16.84
N GLU A 69 5.44 -5.75 16.13
CA GLU A 69 4.77 -4.44 16.11
C GLU A 69 3.49 -4.48 15.28
N GLY A 70 3.50 -5.19 14.15
CA GLY A 70 2.30 -5.47 13.37
C GLY A 70 1.22 -6.19 14.17
N GLU A 71 1.59 -7.21 14.94
CA GLU A 71 0.66 -7.93 15.83
C GLU A 71 0.08 -7.02 16.92
N LYS A 72 0.91 -6.18 17.54
CA LYS A 72 0.44 -5.18 18.53
C LYS A 72 -0.50 -4.16 17.89
N MET A 73 -0.21 -3.74 16.66
CA MET A 73 -1.07 -2.82 15.91
C MET A 73 -2.46 -3.41 15.68
N ILE A 74 -2.56 -4.68 15.26
CA ILE A 74 -3.86 -5.35 15.07
C ILE A 74 -4.62 -5.48 16.39
N LYS A 75 -3.96 -5.79 17.51
CA LYS A 75 -4.60 -5.82 18.85
C LYS A 75 -5.15 -4.46 19.25
N LEU A 76 -4.46 -3.35 18.91
CA LEU A 76 -4.98 -2.01 19.16
C LEU A 76 -6.19 -1.69 18.28
N VAL A 77 -6.17 -2.08 16.99
CA VAL A 77 -7.34 -1.96 16.10
C VAL A 77 -8.54 -2.72 16.67
N GLU A 78 -8.33 -3.95 17.14
CA GLU A 78 -9.37 -4.76 17.77
C GLU A 78 -9.94 -4.09 19.03
N LYS A 79 -9.08 -3.56 19.90
CA LYS A 79 -9.49 -2.83 21.11
C LYS A 79 -10.32 -1.59 20.81
N GLU A 80 -9.93 -0.82 19.79
CA GLU A 80 -10.54 0.46 19.45
C GLU A 80 -11.83 0.34 18.63
N PHE A 81 -11.94 -0.68 17.78
CA PHE A 81 -13.03 -0.80 16.81
C PHE A 81 -13.77 -2.15 16.86
N GLY A 82 -13.20 -3.17 17.49
CA GLY A 82 -13.76 -4.53 17.51
C GLY A 82 -13.77 -5.24 16.15
N ARG A 83 -13.32 -4.59 15.09
CA ARG A 83 -13.33 -5.10 13.71
C ARG A 83 -12.23 -4.49 12.85
N LEU A 84 -11.91 -5.17 11.76
CA LEU A 84 -11.12 -4.67 10.64
C LEU A 84 -11.73 -5.20 9.35
N ASP A 85 -12.06 -4.33 8.40
CA ASP A 85 -12.71 -4.69 7.13
C ASP A 85 -11.78 -4.51 5.93
N ILE A 86 -10.87 -3.54 6.01
CA ILE A 86 -9.96 -3.20 4.92
C ILE A 86 -8.55 -3.07 5.50
N LEU A 87 -7.62 -3.84 4.94
CA LEU A 87 -6.19 -3.67 5.19
C LEU A 87 -5.51 -3.18 3.92
N VAL A 88 -4.88 -2.01 3.97
CA VAL A 88 -4.04 -1.50 2.88
C VAL A 88 -2.58 -1.58 3.28
N ASN A 89 -1.87 -2.54 2.72
CA ASN A 89 -0.42 -2.68 2.85
C ASN A 89 0.25 -1.72 1.86
N ASN A 90 0.40 -0.45 2.26
CA ASN A 90 0.97 0.59 1.42
C ASN A 90 2.39 1.01 1.83
N ALA A 91 2.78 0.82 3.08
CA ALA A 91 4.14 1.11 3.53
C ALA A 91 5.18 0.39 2.66
N GLY A 92 6.23 1.11 2.29
CA GLY A 92 7.32 0.58 1.48
C GLY A 92 8.58 1.43 1.61
N THR A 93 9.68 0.88 1.11
CA THR A 93 10.98 1.56 1.08
C THR A 93 11.73 1.21 -0.20
N THR A 94 12.73 2.03 -0.52
CA THR A 94 13.60 1.80 -1.67
C THR A 94 15.05 2.19 -1.39
N LYS A 95 15.94 1.85 -2.33
CA LYS A 95 17.27 2.42 -2.52
C LYS A 95 17.42 2.73 -4.01
N TYR A 96 17.95 3.90 -4.31
CA TYR A 96 18.20 4.31 -5.71
C TYR A 96 19.59 3.88 -6.12
N VAL A 97 19.68 2.91 -7.02
CA VAL A 97 20.91 2.39 -7.62
C VAL A 97 20.64 2.10 -9.10
N ALA A 98 21.48 2.61 -9.99
CA ALA A 98 21.35 2.34 -11.43
C ALA A 98 21.46 0.84 -11.71
N PHE A 99 20.69 0.31 -12.66
CA PHE A 99 20.71 -1.13 -12.97
C PHE A 99 22.08 -1.61 -13.49
N SER A 100 22.88 -0.70 -14.06
CA SER A 100 24.25 -0.97 -14.51
C SER A 100 25.27 -1.02 -13.37
N ASP A 101 24.93 -0.50 -12.18
CA ASP A 101 25.78 -0.50 -10.99
C ASP A 101 25.43 -1.70 -10.11
N LEU A 102 26.09 -2.84 -10.38
CA LEU A 102 25.85 -4.06 -9.61
C LEU A 102 26.52 -4.04 -8.23
N GLU A 103 27.56 -3.21 -8.04
CA GLU A 103 28.27 -3.06 -6.77
C GLU A 103 27.56 -2.08 -5.82
N GLY A 104 26.61 -1.29 -6.31
CA GLY A 104 25.87 -0.30 -5.50
C GLY A 104 24.84 -0.89 -4.55
N LEU A 105 24.60 -2.22 -4.59
CA LEU A 105 23.63 -2.94 -3.73
C LEU A 105 24.35 -3.96 -2.85
N GLU A 106 24.16 -3.84 -1.55
CA GLU A 106 24.65 -4.77 -0.54
C GLU A 106 23.55 -5.76 -0.09
N GLU A 107 23.92 -6.86 0.53
CA GLU A 107 22.99 -7.88 1.05
C GLU A 107 21.93 -7.26 1.99
N GLU A 108 22.35 -6.32 2.83
CA GLU A 108 21.48 -5.61 3.77
C GLU A 108 20.38 -4.82 3.07
N ASP A 109 20.63 -4.30 1.88
CA ASP A 109 19.61 -3.61 1.07
C ASP A 109 18.52 -4.58 0.61
N PHE A 110 18.91 -5.76 0.12
CA PHE A 110 17.95 -6.81 -0.24
C PHE A 110 17.11 -7.21 0.97
N ILE A 111 17.76 -7.52 2.10
CA ILE A 111 17.08 -7.91 3.34
C ILE A 111 16.09 -6.83 3.79
N ARG A 112 16.53 -5.57 3.85
CA ARG A 112 15.71 -4.43 4.26
C ARG A 112 14.51 -4.22 3.35
N LEU A 113 14.73 -4.26 2.04
CA LEU A 113 13.67 -4.07 1.04
C LEU A 113 12.65 -5.21 1.08
N PHE A 114 13.10 -6.46 1.18
CA PHE A 114 12.21 -7.61 1.32
C PHE A 114 11.42 -7.60 2.62
N LYS A 115 12.06 -7.28 3.75
CA LYS A 115 11.38 -7.17 5.04
C LYS A 115 10.25 -6.15 4.99
N THR A 116 10.53 -4.96 4.45
CA THR A 116 9.55 -3.86 4.44
C THR A 116 8.51 -4.02 3.35
N ASN A 117 8.88 -4.40 2.11
CA ASN A 117 7.97 -4.37 0.97
C ASN A 117 7.14 -5.66 0.82
N SER A 118 7.69 -6.82 1.23
CA SER A 118 7.06 -8.12 0.96
C SER A 118 6.73 -8.89 2.24
N MET A 119 7.71 -9.13 3.12
CA MET A 119 7.48 -9.94 4.32
C MET A 119 6.50 -9.26 5.29
N SER A 120 6.56 -7.94 5.42
CA SER A 120 5.61 -7.18 6.26
C SER A 120 4.17 -7.43 5.85
N ASN A 121 3.90 -7.47 4.54
CA ASN A 121 2.56 -7.71 4.00
C ASN A 121 2.03 -9.10 4.38
N PHE A 122 2.90 -10.11 4.36
CA PHE A 122 2.53 -11.46 4.81
C PHE A 122 2.19 -11.46 6.31
N PHE A 123 3.10 -10.96 7.13
CA PHE A 123 2.94 -11.01 8.59
C PHE A 123 1.75 -10.17 9.06
N LEU A 124 1.54 -9.00 8.48
CA LEU A 124 0.42 -8.15 8.84
C LEU A 124 -0.91 -8.73 8.35
N SER A 125 -0.97 -9.28 7.13
CA SER A 125 -2.16 -9.98 6.63
C SER A 125 -2.51 -11.18 7.50
N ARG A 126 -1.51 -11.98 7.92
CA ARG A 126 -1.69 -13.10 8.85
C ARG A 126 -2.26 -12.63 10.19
N ALA A 127 -1.69 -11.56 10.76
CA ALA A 127 -2.16 -11.02 12.03
C ALA A 127 -3.60 -10.48 11.94
N ALA A 128 -3.95 -9.85 10.82
CA ALA A 128 -5.26 -9.26 10.58
C ALA A 128 -6.37 -10.29 10.29
N ALA A 129 -6.02 -11.41 9.67
CA ALA A 129 -6.99 -12.37 9.13
C ALA A 129 -8.03 -12.86 10.15
N SER A 130 -7.61 -13.16 11.39
CA SER A 130 -8.54 -13.61 12.43
C SER A 130 -9.57 -12.53 12.81
N LEU A 131 -9.12 -11.28 12.98
CA LEU A 131 -10.01 -10.16 13.29
C LEU A 131 -10.97 -9.86 12.13
N MET A 132 -10.46 -9.89 10.88
CA MET A 132 -11.26 -9.70 9.68
C MET A 132 -12.34 -10.78 9.55
N ASN A 133 -11.98 -12.06 9.76
CA ASN A 133 -12.93 -13.18 9.69
C ASN A 133 -14.05 -13.06 10.75
N ARG A 134 -13.74 -12.66 11.98
CA ARG A 134 -14.76 -12.41 13.01
C ARG A 134 -15.69 -11.24 12.65
N GLY A 135 -15.20 -10.28 11.88
CA GLY A 135 -15.99 -9.16 11.35
C GLY A 135 -16.85 -9.50 10.13
N GLY A 136 -16.81 -10.76 9.66
CA GLY A 136 -17.54 -11.21 8.46
C GLY A 136 -16.73 -11.18 7.16
N GLY A 137 -15.41 -11.07 7.26
CA GLY A 137 -14.49 -11.00 6.11
C GLY A 137 -14.10 -9.57 5.73
N GLY A 138 -13.58 -9.41 4.51
CA GLY A 138 -13.15 -8.08 4.06
C GLY A 138 -12.21 -8.12 2.85
N CYS A 139 -11.37 -7.09 2.72
CA CYS A 139 -10.37 -7.08 1.66
C CYS A 139 -9.00 -6.58 2.13
N ILE A 140 -7.96 -7.17 1.56
CA ILE A 140 -6.57 -6.75 1.68
C ILE A 140 -6.13 -6.20 0.33
N ILE A 141 -5.51 -5.02 0.32
CA ILE A 141 -5.01 -4.39 -0.91
C ILE A 141 -3.54 -4.05 -0.72
N ASN A 142 -2.69 -4.65 -1.55
CA ASN A 142 -1.26 -4.46 -1.49
C ASN A 142 -0.82 -3.38 -2.50
N THR A 143 -0.08 -2.37 -2.07
CA THR A 143 0.58 -1.42 -2.97
C THR A 143 1.83 -2.07 -3.55
N VAL A 144 1.66 -2.73 -4.68
CA VAL A 144 2.77 -3.32 -5.44
C VAL A 144 3.48 -2.25 -6.29
N SER A 145 3.91 -2.54 -7.50
CA SER A 145 4.50 -1.54 -8.42
C SER A 145 4.65 -2.16 -9.82
N ILE A 146 4.63 -1.32 -10.85
CA ILE A 146 5.08 -1.73 -12.20
C ILE A 146 6.51 -2.25 -12.20
N ALA A 147 7.36 -1.84 -11.24
CA ALA A 147 8.71 -2.34 -11.05
C ALA A 147 8.76 -3.85 -10.73
N GLY A 148 7.66 -4.43 -10.23
CA GLY A 148 7.53 -5.87 -10.07
C GLY A 148 7.03 -6.60 -11.31
N ILE A 149 6.61 -5.87 -12.34
CA ILE A 149 6.09 -6.42 -13.62
C ILE A 149 7.16 -6.36 -14.70
N ARG A 150 7.90 -5.25 -14.78
CA ARG A 150 8.98 -5.05 -15.75
C ARG A 150 10.26 -4.59 -15.05
N PRO A 151 11.45 -4.84 -15.65
CA PRO A 151 12.73 -4.48 -15.04
C PRO A 151 13.01 -2.97 -15.19
N ALA A 152 12.25 -2.16 -14.48
CA ALA A 152 12.40 -0.71 -14.45
C ALA A 152 11.95 -0.17 -13.07
N GLY A 153 12.80 0.60 -12.42
CA GLY A 153 12.51 1.13 -11.08
C GLY A 153 13.70 1.83 -10.46
N SER A 154 13.70 1.90 -9.15
CA SER A 154 14.76 2.56 -8.37
C SER A 154 16.01 1.70 -8.20
N SER A 155 15.87 0.38 -8.20
CA SER A 155 17.00 -0.59 -8.15
C SER A 155 16.52 -2.01 -8.45
N ILE A 156 17.45 -2.92 -8.70
CA ILE A 156 17.19 -4.35 -8.89
C ILE A 156 16.54 -4.95 -7.63
N ALA A 157 17.08 -4.67 -6.45
CA ALA A 157 16.54 -5.19 -5.18
C ALA A 157 15.10 -4.72 -4.94
N TYR A 158 14.76 -3.49 -5.30
CA TYR A 158 13.39 -2.98 -5.25
C TYR A 158 12.47 -3.76 -6.21
N CYS A 159 12.87 -3.93 -7.46
CA CYS A 159 12.10 -4.70 -8.45
C CYS A 159 11.82 -6.12 -7.96
N MET A 160 12.85 -6.81 -7.44
CA MET A 160 12.71 -8.16 -6.87
C MET A 160 11.71 -8.17 -5.71
N SER A 161 11.79 -7.21 -4.78
CA SER A 161 10.86 -7.13 -3.65
C SER A 161 9.42 -6.93 -4.12
N LYS A 162 9.19 -6.12 -5.16
CA LYS A 162 7.86 -5.85 -5.72
C LYS A 162 7.34 -7.02 -6.54
N ALA A 163 8.18 -7.76 -7.24
CA ALA A 163 7.80 -9.01 -7.92
C ALA A 163 7.36 -10.08 -6.91
N ALA A 164 8.10 -10.25 -5.81
CA ALA A 164 7.71 -11.12 -4.71
C ALA A 164 6.37 -10.71 -4.10
N GLN A 165 6.12 -9.39 -3.91
CA GLN A 165 4.86 -8.88 -3.37
C GLN A 165 3.67 -9.14 -4.31
N ILE A 166 3.87 -9.08 -5.64
CA ILE A 166 2.86 -9.44 -6.65
C ILE A 166 2.47 -10.92 -6.50
N HIS A 167 3.46 -11.82 -6.41
CA HIS A 167 3.16 -13.24 -6.25
C HIS A 167 2.54 -13.55 -4.88
N LEU A 168 3.03 -12.93 -3.81
CA LEU A 168 2.45 -13.03 -2.47
C LEU A 168 0.97 -12.64 -2.45
N THR A 169 0.57 -11.61 -3.20
CA THR A 169 -0.84 -11.18 -3.32
C THR A 169 -1.72 -12.34 -3.81
N LYS A 170 -1.27 -13.08 -4.82
CA LYS A 170 -1.98 -14.25 -5.35
C LYS A 170 -2.03 -15.40 -4.35
N CYS A 171 -0.92 -15.69 -3.67
CA CYS A 171 -0.86 -16.72 -2.63
C CYS A 171 -1.82 -16.41 -1.48
N LEU A 172 -1.86 -15.16 -1.02
CA LEU A 172 -2.78 -14.74 0.04
C LEU A 172 -4.24 -14.78 -0.40
N ALA A 173 -4.54 -14.48 -1.67
CA ALA A 173 -5.89 -14.62 -2.21
C ALA A 173 -6.39 -16.06 -2.14
N VAL A 174 -5.52 -17.03 -2.44
CA VAL A 174 -5.85 -18.47 -2.31
C VAL A 174 -6.01 -18.85 -0.83
N ALA A 175 -5.10 -18.41 0.02
CA ALA A 175 -5.05 -18.84 1.43
C ALA A 175 -6.19 -18.26 2.29
N LEU A 176 -6.72 -17.08 1.93
CA LEU A 176 -7.70 -16.34 2.75
C LEU A 176 -9.13 -16.37 2.17
N ALA A 177 -9.30 -16.98 0.99
CA ALA A 177 -10.62 -17.21 0.43
C ALA A 177 -11.41 -18.23 1.30
N PRO A 178 -12.77 -18.17 1.28
CA PRO A 178 -13.61 -17.25 0.51
C PRO A 178 -13.93 -15.93 1.25
N THR A 179 -13.49 -15.75 2.48
CA THR A 179 -13.96 -14.67 3.36
C THR A 179 -13.18 -13.36 3.17
N ILE A 180 -11.91 -13.44 2.80
CA ILE A 180 -11.07 -12.26 2.61
C ILE A 180 -10.53 -12.25 1.17
N ARG A 181 -10.85 -11.19 0.43
CA ARG A 181 -10.30 -10.93 -0.90
C ARG A 181 -8.93 -10.27 -0.79
N VAL A 182 -7.99 -10.63 -1.65
CA VAL A 182 -6.66 -10.02 -1.65
C VAL A 182 -6.30 -9.60 -3.07
N ASN A 183 -6.00 -8.32 -3.27
CA ASN A 183 -5.63 -7.76 -4.56
C ASN A 183 -4.41 -6.84 -4.43
N GLY A 184 -3.83 -6.46 -5.55
CA GLY A 184 -2.74 -5.49 -5.63
C GLY A 184 -3.06 -4.35 -6.57
N VAL A 185 -2.53 -3.17 -6.26
CA VAL A 185 -2.47 -2.04 -7.18
C VAL A 185 -1.00 -1.82 -7.53
N ALA A 186 -0.70 -1.76 -8.82
CA ALA A 186 0.65 -1.54 -9.37
C ALA A 186 0.74 -0.12 -9.96
N PRO A 187 1.09 0.89 -9.17
CA PRO A 187 1.28 2.23 -9.68
C PRO A 187 2.50 2.33 -10.61
N GLY A 188 2.42 3.23 -11.58
CA GLY A 188 3.56 3.84 -12.22
C GLY A 188 4.27 4.84 -11.30
N LEU A 189 5.03 5.77 -11.87
CA LEU A 189 5.63 6.84 -11.11
C LEU A 189 4.53 7.76 -10.56
N LEU A 190 4.51 7.93 -9.23
CA LEU A 190 3.68 8.93 -8.55
C LEU A 190 4.56 10.08 -8.05
N LEU A 191 4.17 11.31 -8.36
CA LEU A 191 4.90 12.52 -7.94
C LEU A 191 4.63 12.83 -6.47
N THR A 192 5.24 12.05 -5.59
CA THR A 192 5.22 12.18 -4.14
C THR A 192 6.65 12.34 -3.61
N ARG A 193 6.87 12.33 -2.29
CA ARG A 193 8.23 12.27 -1.72
C ARG A 193 9.06 11.10 -2.28
N TRP A 194 8.42 10.05 -2.76
CA TRP A 194 9.07 8.95 -3.44
C TRP A 194 9.80 9.37 -4.72
N ALA A 195 9.28 10.36 -5.43
CA ALA A 195 9.88 10.84 -6.67
C ALA A 195 11.12 11.74 -6.46
N SER A 196 11.43 12.14 -5.22
CA SER A 196 12.55 13.05 -4.91
C SER A 196 13.93 12.51 -5.31
N GLY A 197 14.04 11.20 -5.57
CA GLY A 197 15.27 10.57 -6.10
C GLY A 197 15.40 10.61 -7.62
N PHE A 198 14.44 11.22 -8.35
CA PHE A 198 14.50 11.35 -9.82
C PHE A 198 14.71 12.80 -10.24
N SER A 199 15.55 13.03 -11.27
CA SER A 199 15.67 14.36 -11.87
C SER A 199 14.42 14.71 -12.68
N GLU A 200 14.20 16.02 -12.91
CA GLU A 200 13.08 16.51 -13.74
C GLU A 200 13.13 15.94 -15.15
N GLU A 201 14.33 15.84 -15.74
CA GLU A 201 14.52 15.26 -17.09
C GLU A 201 14.08 13.79 -17.11
N ARG A 202 14.40 13.03 -16.05
CA ARG A 202 13.99 11.62 -15.92
C ARG A 202 12.47 11.50 -15.78
N ILE A 203 11.84 12.35 -14.97
CA ILE A 203 10.38 12.39 -14.83
C ILE A 203 9.74 12.68 -16.18
N LYS A 204 10.22 13.72 -16.88
CA LYS A 204 9.70 14.13 -18.18
C LYS A 204 9.89 13.05 -19.26
N ALA A 205 11.02 12.33 -19.23
CA ALA A 205 11.23 11.17 -20.10
C ALA A 205 10.23 10.04 -19.80
N MET A 206 9.93 9.76 -18.54
CA MET A 206 8.93 8.76 -18.14
C MET A 206 7.52 9.16 -18.58
N GLU A 207 7.14 10.44 -18.46
CA GLU A 207 5.88 10.97 -18.97
C GLU A 207 5.77 10.82 -20.49
N ASN A 208 6.81 11.20 -21.23
CA ASN A 208 6.84 11.10 -22.67
C ASN A 208 6.77 9.64 -23.18
N ASN A 209 7.27 8.68 -22.40
CA ASN A 209 7.22 7.26 -22.74
C ASN A 209 5.88 6.62 -22.41
N ALA A 210 5.09 7.20 -21.50
CA ALA A 210 3.76 6.71 -21.21
C ALA A 210 2.81 6.97 -22.40
N LEU A 211 1.89 6.05 -22.67
CA LEU A 211 0.93 6.20 -23.77
C LEU A 211 0.06 7.45 -23.59
N LEU A 212 -0.38 7.75 -22.35
CA LEU A 212 -1.20 8.92 -22.05
C LEU A 212 -0.39 10.22 -21.83
N LYS A 213 0.95 10.19 -22.06
CA LYS A 213 1.85 11.35 -21.95
C LYS A 213 1.77 12.08 -20.61
N LYS A 214 1.54 11.33 -19.55
CA LYS A 214 1.50 11.83 -18.16
C LYS A 214 1.94 10.74 -17.17
N THR A 215 2.26 11.13 -15.95
CA THR A 215 2.23 10.20 -14.80
C THR A 215 0.81 10.12 -14.24
N PRO A 216 0.39 8.98 -13.67
CA PRO A 216 -0.89 8.93 -12.96
C PRO A 216 -0.85 9.85 -11.73
N SER A 217 -1.97 10.50 -11.42
CA SER A 217 -2.06 11.26 -10.17
C SER A 217 -2.21 10.33 -8.97
N VAL A 218 -1.90 10.86 -7.80
CA VAL A 218 -2.09 10.15 -6.53
C VAL A 218 -3.58 9.85 -6.31
N GLU A 219 -4.46 10.80 -6.66
CA GLU A 219 -5.90 10.72 -6.52
C GLU A 219 -6.52 9.67 -7.45
N GLU A 220 -6.10 9.65 -8.74
CA GLU A 220 -6.53 8.63 -9.71
C GLU A 220 -6.11 7.24 -9.24
N THR A 221 -4.88 7.10 -8.74
CA THR A 221 -4.37 5.83 -8.23
C THR A 221 -5.14 5.38 -6.98
N ALA A 222 -5.39 6.29 -6.04
CA ALA A 222 -6.12 5.99 -4.81
C ALA A 222 -7.56 5.52 -5.08
N SER A 223 -8.22 6.04 -6.12
CA SER A 223 -9.59 5.62 -6.49
C SER A 223 -9.69 4.13 -6.81
N THR A 224 -8.61 3.52 -7.29
CA THR A 224 -8.55 2.07 -7.56
C THR A 224 -8.66 1.25 -6.27
N TYR A 225 -8.17 1.75 -5.15
CA TYR A 225 -8.31 1.07 -3.85
C TYR A 225 -9.77 1.08 -3.39
N ILE A 226 -10.47 2.20 -3.60
CA ILE A 226 -11.90 2.31 -3.29
C ILE A 226 -12.72 1.34 -4.15
N TYR A 227 -12.40 1.28 -5.45
CA TYR A 227 -13.02 0.32 -6.36
C TYR A 227 -12.81 -1.14 -5.91
N LEU A 228 -11.57 -1.52 -5.58
CA LEU A 228 -11.26 -2.88 -5.11
C LEU A 228 -11.91 -3.20 -3.76
N ALA A 229 -12.03 -2.22 -2.87
CA ALA A 229 -12.74 -2.40 -1.60
C ALA A 229 -14.24 -2.68 -1.81
N ARG A 230 -14.87 -1.99 -2.75
CA ARG A 230 -16.29 -2.13 -3.06
C ARG A 230 -16.65 -3.38 -3.85
N ASN A 231 -15.77 -3.80 -4.76
CA ASN A 231 -16.06 -4.89 -5.69
C ASN A 231 -15.81 -6.26 -5.06
N ASP A 232 -16.87 -7.02 -4.80
CA ASP A 232 -16.79 -8.32 -4.11
C ASP A 232 -16.43 -9.50 -5.02
N SER A 233 -16.32 -9.29 -6.32
CA SER A 233 -16.01 -10.35 -7.30
C SER A 233 -14.54 -10.37 -7.74
N ILE A 234 -13.68 -9.49 -7.19
CA ILE A 234 -12.27 -9.39 -7.57
C ILE A 234 -11.37 -9.88 -6.44
N THR A 235 -10.57 -10.92 -6.70
CA THR A 235 -9.51 -11.40 -5.83
C THR A 235 -8.34 -11.97 -6.63
N GLY A 236 -7.12 -11.91 -6.10
CA GLY A 236 -5.90 -12.39 -6.74
C GLY A 236 -5.41 -11.53 -7.92
N GLN A 237 -6.01 -10.36 -8.15
CA GLN A 237 -5.69 -9.52 -9.30
C GLN A 237 -4.68 -8.42 -8.95
N ILE A 238 -3.92 -8.01 -9.97
CA ILE A 238 -3.02 -6.86 -9.92
C ILE A 238 -3.52 -5.83 -10.93
N ILE A 239 -4.02 -4.72 -10.42
CA ILE A 239 -4.51 -3.62 -11.26
C ILE A 239 -3.37 -2.64 -11.50
N VAL A 240 -2.99 -2.46 -12.76
CA VAL A 240 -1.94 -1.51 -13.16
C VAL A 240 -2.56 -0.14 -13.34
N VAL A 241 -1.92 0.89 -12.75
CA VAL A 241 -2.29 2.31 -12.87
C VAL A 241 -1.04 3.10 -13.20
N ASP A 242 -0.69 3.18 -14.48
CA ASP A 242 0.63 3.66 -14.93
C ASP A 242 0.60 4.54 -16.19
N ALA A 243 -0.58 4.98 -16.60
CA ALA A 243 -0.79 5.76 -17.82
C ALA A 243 -0.29 5.06 -19.11
N GLY A 244 -0.23 3.71 -19.10
CA GLY A 244 0.25 2.92 -20.24
C GLY A 244 1.77 2.82 -20.35
N THR A 245 2.48 2.99 -19.25
CA THR A 245 3.95 2.90 -19.22
C THR A 245 4.46 1.47 -19.43
N THR A 246 3.68 0.44 -19.12
CA THR A 246 4.10 -0.97 -19.20
C THR A 246 3.70 -1.68 -20.48
N ILE A 247 3.02 -1.02 -21.38
CA ILE A 247 2.58 -1.54 -22.67
C ILE A 247 3.57 -1.22 -23.78
#